data_89f1e46186d34ff16c375c617348253e
#
_entry.id   89f1e46186d34ff16c375c617348253e
#
_cell.length_a   1.000
_cell.length_b   1.000
_cell.length_c   1.000
_cell.angle_alpha   90.00
_cell.angle_beta   90.00
_cell.angle_gamma   90.00
#
_symmetry.space_group_name_H-M   'P 1'
#
loop_
_entity.id
_entity.type
_entity.pdbx_description
1 polymer ?
#
loop_
_entity_poly.entity_id
_entity_poly.type
_entity_poly.pdbx_seq_one_letter_code
_entity_poly.pdbx_strand_id
1 'polypeptide(L)'
;VKVMPSGFEITAKTEACPIAAYENEEKKIYGVQFHPEVTHTQFGFKILHNFLYNVCGCHGDWKMDSFIDDTVKSLREKIGDKKVILGLSGGVDSSVAAGLLSRAVGKQLTCVFVDQGLMRKNEGDFVEKTFTSLFDMNFVRVNCQDHFINALKGVSDPEQKRKIIGTEFYKVFWDEIRKQAEKGFFAQGTIYPDCIESGKGDADKIKTHHNKVKMPDDVEFIDVIEPLSSLFKDEVRAVGEKLGIPHELVWRQPFPGPGLGVRIIGEITKEKIEVLQNADWVLRDEMAKNGYEKNLAQFFCVLPGVNTVGVMGDHRTYDNLVAIRAVTTDDFMTADWAKIPYDILAKVSNRITNEVKHVNRVVYDITSKPPGTVEWE
;
A
#
# COMPACT_ATOMS: atom_id res chain seq x y z
N VAL A 1 -15.96 33.09 5.32
CA VAL A 1 -15.91 34.56 5.08
C VAL A 1 -17.18 35.18 5.64
N LYS A 2 -17.08 36.17 6.55
CA LYS A 2 -18.22 36.84 7.14
C LYS A 2 -18.57 38.14 6.40
N VAL A 3 -17.60 38.78 5.82
CA VAL A 3 -17.76 40.04 5.08
C VAL A 3 -16.92 39.95 3.83
N MET A 4 -17.52 40.30 2.69
CA MET A 4 -16.84 40.29 1.39
C MET A 4 -15.82 41.44 1.34
N PRO A 5 -14.55 41.18 0.94
CA PRO A 5 -13.59 42.24 0.68
C PRO A 5 -14.03 43.12 -0.50
N SER A 6 -13.57 44.37 -0.50
CA SER A 6 -13.84 45.28 -1.61
C SER A 6 -13.26 44.78 -2.94
N GLY A 7 -14.04 44.84 -4.00
CA GLY A 7 -13.65 44.40 -5.34
C GLY A 7 -13.83 42.91 -5.60
N PHE A 8 -14.49 42.17 -4.71
CA PHE A 8 -14.86 40.77 -4.92
C PHE A 8 -16.36 40.62 -5.16
N GLU A 9 -16.74 39.63 -5.96
CA GLU A 9 -18.12 39.27 -6.25
C GLU A 9 -18.43 37.88 -5.71
N ILE A 10 -19.69 37.68 -5.26
CA ILE A 10 -20.15 36.38 -4.76
C ILE A 10 -20.63 35.56 -5.96
N THR A 11 -19.99 34.41 -6.17
CA THR A 11 -20.28 33.51 -7.30
C THR A 11 -21.12 32.28 -6.89
N ALA A 12 -21.17 31.95 -5.60
CA ALA A 12 -22.07 30.93 -5.08
C ALA A 12 -22.55 31.24 -3.65
N LYS A 13 -23.76 30.80 -3.34
CA LYS A 13 -24.39 30.95 -2.01
C LYS A 13 -25.31 29.76 -1.67
N THR A 14 -25.50 29.51 -0.39
CA THR A 14 -26.53 28.61 0.14
C THR A 14 -27.30 29.34 1.25
N GLU A 15 -28.40 28.78 1.74
CA GLU A 15 -29.12 29.34 2.90
C GLU A 15 -28.23 29.44 4.14
N ALA A 16 -27.41 28.42 4.40
CA ALA A 16 -26.49 28.35 5.54
C ALA A 16 -25.17 29.11 5.34
N CYS A 17 -24.75 29.33 4.07
CA CYS A 17 -23.49 29.97 3.73
C CYS A 17 -23.71 31.05 2.66
N PRO A 18 -23.95 32.31 3.05
CA PRO A 18 -24.21 33.41 2.11
C PRO A 18 -23.06 33.73 1.17
N ILE A 19 -21.81 33.35 1.55
CA ILE A 19 -20.61 33.55 0.75
C ILE A 19 -19.97 32.16 0.61
N ALA A 20 -20.51 31.30 -0.27
CA ALA A 20 -20.00 29.95 -0.51
C ALA A 20 -18.87 29.94 -1.52
N ALA A 21 -18.88 30.84 -2.51
CA ALA A 21 -17.78 31.11 -3.41
C ALA A 21 -17.74 32.59 -3.79
N TYR A 22 -16.56 33.07 -4.14
CA TYR A 22 -16.32 34.46 -4.51
C TYR A 22 -15.12 34.58 -5.44
N GLU A 23 -15.08 35.67 -6.21
CA GLU A 23 -13.99 35.91 -7.14
C GLU A 23 -13.64 37.39 -7.26
N ASN A 24 -12.43 37.62 -7.75
CA ASN A 24 -11.97 38.89 -8.29
C ASN A 24 -11.23 38.57 -9.60
N GLU A 25 -11.89 38.77 -10.73
CA GLU A 25 -11.30 38.44 -12.06
C GLU A 25 -10.09 39.29 -12.40
N GLU A 26 -10.08 40.57 -12.01
CA GLU A 26 -8.98 41.49 -12.28
C GLU A 26 -7.69 41.01 -11.58
N LYS A 27 -7.82 40.52 -10.33
CA LYS A 27 -6.71 40.00 -9.53
C LYS A 27 -6.47 38.51 -9.72
N LYS A 28 -7.32 37.81 -10.47
CA LYS A 28 -7.31 36.34 -10.64
C LYS A 28 -7.32 35.60 -9.30
N ILE A 29 -8.15 36.06 -8.37
CA ILE A 29 -8.31 35.44 -7.06
C ILE A 29 -9.69 34.84 -6.96
N TYR A 30 -9.74 33.54 -6.65
CA TYR A 30 -10.97 32.76 -6.55
C TYR A 30 -10.98 32.01 -5.22
N GLY A 31 -12.10 31.99 -4.54
CA GLY A 31 -12.22 31.33 -3.25
C GLY A 31 -13.51 30.53 -3.13
N VAL A 32 -13.43 29.37 -2.48
CA VAL A 32 -14.57 28.51 -2.16
C VAL A 32 -14.55 28.14 -0.68
N GLN A 33 -15.73 27.98 -0.07
CA GLN A 33 -15.91 27.58 1.34
C GLN A 33 -16.20 26.07 1.47
N PHE A 34 -16.30 25.36 0.38
CA PHE A 34 -16.54 23.93 0.30
C PHE A 34 -15.37 23.23 -0.37
N HIS A 35 -15.36 21.93 -0.33
CA HIS A 35 -14.34 21.07 -0.91
C HIS A 35 -14.76 20.62 -2.31
N PRO A 36 -14.22 21.21 -3.39
CA PRO A 36 -14.56 20.79 -4.76
C PRO A 36 -13.95 19.43 -5.13
N GLU A 37 -12.90 19.00 -4.42
CA GLU A 37 -12.17 17.75 -4.67
C GLU A 37 -12.87 16.49 -4.13
N VAL A 38 -13.85 16.64 -3.21
CA VAL A 38 -14.50 15.47 -2.61
C VAL A 38 -15.63 14.92 -3.50
N THR A 39 -15.86 13.62 -3.42
CA THR A 39 -16.89 12.90 -4.21
C THR A 39 -18.30 13.40 -4.00
N HIS A 40 -18.60 13.99 -2.84
CA HIS A 40 -19.92 14.54 -2.50
C HIS A 40 -20.23 15.89 -3.16
N THR A 41 -19.21 16.56 -3.70
CA THR A 41 -19.43 17.80 -4.45
C THR A 41 -19.76 17.48 -5.90
N GLN A 42 -21.06 17.50 -6.24
CA GLN A 42 -21.63 17.02 -7.51
C GLN A 42 -20.95 17.58 -8.77
N PHE A 43 -20.47 18.83 -8.76
CA PHE A 43 -19.79 19.47 -9.88
C PHE A 43 -18.33 19.85 -9.57
N GLY A 44 -17.74 19.26 -8.54
CA GLY A 44 -16.40 19.59 -8.05
C GLY A 44 -15.34 19.49 -9.14
N PHE A 45 -15.34 18.41 -9.90
CA PHE A 45 -14.42 18.22 -11.03
C PHE A 45 -14.54 19.32 -12.09
N LYS A 46 -15.78 19.75 -12.40
CA LYS A 46 -16.01 20.82 -13.39
C LYS A 46 -15.51 22.17 -12.87
N ILE A 47 -15.64 22.45 -11.58
CA ILE A 47 -15.10 23.65 -10.95
C ILE A 47 -13.58 23.67 -11.05
N LEU A 48 -12.92 22.57 -10.66
CA LEU A 48 -11.47 22.43 -10.75
C LEU A 48 -10.97 22.51 -12.19
N HIS A 49 -11.66 21.85 -13.13
CA HIS A 49 -11.33 21.91 -14.56
C HIS A 49 -11.41 23.34 -15.09
N ASN A 50 -12.48 24.08 -14.81
CA ASN A 50 -12.61 25.46 -15.23
C ASN A 50 -11.50 26.35 -14.66
N PHE A 51 -11.18 26.18 -13.37
CA PHE A 51 -10.09 26.93 -12.76
C PHE A 51 -8.74 26.65 -13.42
N LEU A 52 -8.40 25.38 -13.60
CA LEU A 52 -7.11 24.98 -14.20
C LEU A 52 -6.98 25.42 -15.65
N TYR A 53 -7.98 25.15 -16.48
CA TYR A 53 -7.87 25.37 -17.92
C TYR A 53 -8.27 26.78 -18.37
N ASN A 54 -9.33 27.35 -17.79
CA ASN A 54 -9.82 28.66 -18.22
C ASN A 54 -9.17 29.81 -17.46
N VAL A 55 -8.88 29.64 -16.16
CA VAL A 55 -8.26 30.70 -15.34
C VAL A 55 -6.74 30.61 -15.35
N CYS A 56 -6.18 29.44 -15.04
CA CYS A 56 -4.73 29.21 -14.97
C CYS A 56 -4.08 29.02 -16.36
N GLY A 57 -4.88 28.67 -17.40
CA GLY A 57 -4.36 28.44 -18.73
C GLY A 57 -3.49 27.18 -18.86
N CYS A 58 -3.74 26.17 -18.02
CA CYS A 58 -3.04 24.89 -18.11
C CYS A 58 -3.38 24.18 -19.43
N HIS A 59 -2.41 23.50 -20.03
CA HIS A 59 -2.57 22.85 -21.34
C HIS A 59 -2.77 21.32 -21.28
N GLY A 60 -2.65 20.72 -20.08
CA GLY A 60 -2.78 19.26 -19.92
C GLY A 60 -1.67 18.48 -20.63
N ASP A 61 -0.47 19.03 -20.66
CA ASP A 61 0.71 18.50 -21.36
C ASP A 61 1.52 17.48 -20.52
N TRP A 62 1.14 17.27 -19.27
CA TRP A 62 1.72 16.23 -18.41
C TRP A 62 1.37 14.84 -18.95
N LYS A 63 2.37 14.07 -19.41
CA LYS A 63 2.22 12.73 -19.98
C LYS A 63 3.17 11.73 -19.33
N MET A 64 2.67 10.56 -18.98
CA MET A 64 3.47 9.51 -18.31
C MET A 64 4.58 8.93 -19.20
N ASP A 65 4.46 8.96 -20.52
CA ASP A 65 5.53 8.50 -21.40
C ASP A 65 6.75 9.41 -21.32
N SER A 66 6.53 10.73 -21.41
CA SER A 66 7.60 11.73 -21.24
C SER A 66 8.24 11.63 -19.86
N PHE A 67 7.42 11.41 -18.82
CA PHE A 67 7.93 11.23 -17.44
C PHE A 67 8.91 10.07 -17.33
N ILE A 68 8.60 8.90 -17.92
CA ILE A 68 9.49 7.73 -17.87
C ILE A 68 10.84 8.03 -18.51
N ASP A 69 10.82 8.57 -19.73
CA ASP A 69 12.04 8.84 -20.50
C ASP A 69 12.91 9.92 -19.82
N ASP A 70 12.28 10.99 -19.34
CA ASP A 70 12.98 12.11 -18.67
C ASP A 70 13.54 11.63 -17.33
N THR A 71 12.80 10.83 -16.55
CA THR A 71 13.24 10.28 -15.29
C THR A 71 14.39 9.30 -15.49
N VAL A 72 14.30 8.38 -16.46
CA VAL A 72 15.38 7.41 -16.76
C VAL A 72 16.66 8.16 -17.19
N LYS A 73 16.54 9.21 -18.01
CA LYS A 73 17.68 10.03 -18.41
C LYS A 73 18.31 10.75 -17.22
N SER A 74 17.51 11.42 -16.42
CA SER A 74 17.97 12.12 -15.21
C SER A 74 18.64 11.20 -14.20
N LEU A 75 18.05 10.01 -13.98
CA LEU A 75 18.63 9.00 -13.09
C LEU A 75 19.99 8.51 -13.62
N ARG A 76 20.10 8.26 -14.91
CA ARG A 76 21.37 7.83 -15.55
C ARG A 76 22.46 8.88 -15.41
N GLU A 77 22.12 10.15 -15.65
CA GLU A 77 23.04 11.28 -15.48
C GLU A 77 23.48 11.46 -14.01
N LYS A 78 22.54 11.37 -13.07
CA LYS A 78 22.82 11.52 -11.63
C LYS A 78 23.66 10.38 -11.07
N ILE A 79 23.36 9.12 -11.45
CA ILE A 79 24.00 7.93 -10.89
C ILE A 79 25.37 7.68 -11.54
N GLY A 80 25.50 7.88 -12.85
CA GLY A 80 26.73 7.61 -13.59
C GLY A 80 27.14 6.15 -13.47
N ASP A 81 28.36 5.90 -12.99
CA ASP A 81 28.96 4.58 -12.81
C ASP A 81 28.76 3.97 -11.39
N LYS A 82 28.00 4.65 -10.53
CA LYS A 82 27.84 4.26 -9.14
C LYS A 82 26.76 3.19 -8.96
N LYS A 83 26.85 2.44 -7.86
CA LYS A 83 25.83 1.46 -7.44
C LYS A 83 24.62 2.13 -6.81
N VAL A 84 23.49 1.49 -6.93
CA VAL A 84 22.22 1.88 -6.29
C VAL A 84 21.66 0.70 -5.51
N ILE A 85 21.23 0.92 -4.29
CA ILE A 85 20.55 -0.08 -3.48
C ILE A 85 19.11 0.40 -3.24
N LEU A 86 18.13 -0.47 -3.52
CA LEU A 86 16.72 -0.23 -3.31
C LEU A 86 16.13 -1.27 -2.37
N GLY A 87 15.42 -0.83 -1.32
CA GLY A 87 14.56 -1.71 -0.54
C GLY A 87 13.29 -2.05 -1.32
N LEU A 88 13.12 -3.33 -1.65
CA LEU A 88 11.94 -3.82 -2.37
C LEU A 88 10.95 -4.44 -1.38
N SER A 89 9.83 -3.77 -1.13
CA SER A 89 8.78 -4.27 -0.21
C SER A 89 7.77 -5.20 -0.89
N GLY A 90 7.84 -5.34 -2.23
CA GLY A 90 6.79 -5.99 -3.02
C GLY A 90 5.53 -5.12 -3.22
N GLY A 91 5.48 -3.91 -2.68
CA GLY A 91 4.45 -2.92 -2.94
C GLY A 91 4.64 -2.24 -4.30
N VAL A 92 3.58 -1.61 -4.85
CA VAL A 92 3.63 -0.99 -6.19
C VAL A 92 4.71 0.09 -6.30
N ASP A 93 4.90 0.92 -5.27
CA ASP A 93 5.82 2.05 -5.32
C ASP A 93 7.28 1.59 -5.45
N SER A 94 7.73 0.69 -4.57
CA SER A 94 9.06 0.09 -4.65
C SER A 94 9.26 -0.69 -5.96
N SER A 95 8.20 -1.30 -6.48
CA SER A 95 8.22 -2.03 -7.74
C SER A 95 8.43 -1.11 -8.94
N VAL A 96 7.72 0.01 -8.98
CA VAL A 96 7.86 1.00 -10.06
C VAL A 96 9.21 1.72 -9.98
N ALA A 97 9.67 2.05 -8.77
CA ALA A 97 11.02 2.59 -8.57
C ALA A 97 12.11 1.62 -9.08
N ALA A 98 11.97 0.31 -8.79
CA ALA A 98 12.87 -0.72 -9.30
C ALA A 98 12.89 -0.76 -10.84
N GLY A 99 11.71 -0.69 -11.48
CA GLY A 99 11.58 -0.68 -12.92
C GLY A 99 12.24 0.54 -13.59
N LEU A 100 12.05 1.74 -13.04
CA LEU A 100 12.70 2.96 -13.55
C LEU A 100 14.22 2.89 -13.38
N LEU A 101 14.70 2.51 -12.21
CA LEU A 101 16.13 2.37 -11.91
C LEU A 101 16.79 1.29 -12.76
N SER A 102 16.13 0.13 -12.94
CA SER A 102 16.65 -0.92 -13.82
C SER A 102 16.81 -0.45 -15.27
N ARG A 103 15.84 0.30 -15.81
CA ARG A 103 15.97 0.92 -17.15
C ARG A 103 17.09 1.95 -17.22
N ALA A 104 17.34 2.67 -16.12
CA ALA A 104 18.39 3.68 -16.08
C ALA A 104 19.79 3.10 -16.01
N VAL A 105 20.03 2.14 -15.09
CA VAL A 105 21.38 1.72 -14.70
C VAL A 105 21.61 0.20 -14.70
N GLY A 106 20.61 -0.61 -15.04
CA GLY A 106 20.74 -2.07 -15.17
C GLY A 106 21.35 -2.72 -13.93
N LYS A 107 22.40 -3.53 -14.11
CA LYS A 107 23.09 -4.29 -13.05
C LYS A 107 23.79 -3.44 -11.98
N GLN A 108 23.85 -2.11 -12.10
CA GLN A 108 24.28 -1.24 -11.01
C GLN A 108 23.23 -1.20 -9.89
N LEU A 109 21.96 -1.55 -10.19
CA LEU A 109 20.88 -1.65 -9.21
C LEU A 109 20.93 -3.00 -8.48
N THR A 110 20.90 -2.94 -7.15
CA THR A 110 20.66 -4.08 -6.26
C THR A 110 19.37 -3.85 -5.49
N CYS A 111 18.37 -4.71 -5.70
CA CYS A 111 17.14 -4.73 -4.95
C CYS A 111 17.23 -5.72 -3.79
N VAL A 112 17.01 -5.24 -2.57
CA VAL A 112 17.01 -6.07 -1.35
C VAL A 112 15.56 -6.31 -0.92
N PHE A 113 15.15 -7.56 -0.91
CA PHE A 113 13.82 -8.01 -0.51
C PHE A 113 13.93 -8.86 0.77
N VAL A 114 13.32 -8.40 1.85
CA VAL A 114 13.30 -9.10 3.14
C VAL A 114 12.04 -9.96 3.24
N ASP A 115 12.22 -11.27 3.20
CA ASP A 115 11.14 -12.24 3.40
C ASP A 115 11.06 -12.61 4.88
N GLN A 116 10.18 -11.95 5.57
CA GLN A 116 9.94 -12.11 7.01
C GLN A 116 9.01 -13.29 7.36
N GLY A 117 8.48 -14.02 6.36
CA GLY A 117 7.56 -15.14 6.57
C GLY A 117 6.11 -14.76 6.92
N LEU A 118 5.82 -13.47 7.07
CA LEU A 118 4.48 -12.94 7.35
C LEU A 118 3.78 -12.43 6.09
N MET A 119 4.24 -12.87 4.93
CA MET A 119 3.67 -12.53 3.63
C MET A 119 2.57 -13.51 3.23
N ARG A 120 1.83 -13.19 2.17
CA ARG A 120 0.85 -14.12 1.58
C ARG A 120 1.55 -15.38 1.07
N LYS A 121 0.77 -16.44 0.88
CA LYS A 121 1.28 -17.71 0.35
C LYS A 121 2.02 -17.49 -0.98
N ASN A 122 3.24 -18.02 -1.09
CA ASN A 122 4.13 -17.98 -2.26
C ASN A 122 4.48 -16.55 -2.75
N GLU A 123 4.22 -15.53 -1.95
CA GLU A 123 4.44 -14.14 -2.37
C GLU A 123 5.91 -13.82 -2.60
N GLY A 124 6.81 -14.28 -1.72
CA GLY A 124 8.24 -14.09 -1.89
C GLY A 124 8.76 -14.69 -3.19
N ASP A 125 8.34 -15.90 -3.53
CA ASP A 125 8.72 -16.59 -4.77
C ASP A 125 8.16 -15.87 -6.01
N PHE A 126 6.93 -15.38 -5.92
CA PHE A 126 6.31 -14.61 -6.99
C PHE A 126 7.04 -13.29 -7.25
N VAL A 127 7.39 -12.56 -6.21
CA VAL A 127 8.16 -11.30 -6.33
C VAL A 127 9.52 -11.57 -6.94
N GLU A 128 10.29 -12.51 -6.39
CA GLU A 128 11.63 -12.86 -6.90
C GLU A 128 11.59 -13.25 -8.38
N LYS A 129 10.70 -14.20 -8.75
CA LYS A 129 10.55 -14.67 -10.13
C LYS A 129 10.16 -13.52 -11.06
N THR A 130 9.22 -12.67 -10.66
CA THR A 130 8.74 -11.57 -11.49
C THR A 130 9.86 -10.57 -11.75
N PHE A 131 10.54 -10.12 -10.72
CA PHE A 131 11.57 -9.08 -10.87
C PHE A 131 12.82 -9.56 -11.60
N THR A 132 13.26 -10.78 -11.33
CA THR A 132 14.43 -11.37 -12.01
C THR A 132 14.16 -11.70 -13.49
N SER A 133 12.88 -11.89 -13.87
CA SER A 133 12.52 -12.13 -15.27
C SER A 133 12.25 -10.87 -16.08
N LEU A 134 11.79 -9.79 -15.44
CA LEU A 134 11.40 -8.55 -16.13
C LEU A 134 12.52 -7.52 -16.21
N PHE A 135 13.43 -7.49 -15.24
CA PHE A 135 14.36 -6.40 -15.08
C PHE A 135 15.81 -6.89 -15.01
N ASP A 136 16.70 -6.14 -15.68
CA ASP A 136 18.13 -6.36 -15.60
C ASP A 136 18.70 -5.69 -14.35
N MET A 137 18.67 -6.41 -13.22
CA MET A 137 19.16 -5.93 -11.92
C MET A 137 19.72 -7.07 -11.08
N ASN A 138 20.35 -6.76 -9.96
CA ASN A 138 20.69 -7.75 -8.94
C ASN A 138 19.52 -7.84 -7.94
N PHE A 139 19.11 -9.07 -7.62
CA PHE A 139 18.06 -9.33 -6.64
C PHE A 139 18.62 -10.11 -5.47
N VAL A 140 18.44 -9.59 -4.26
CA VAL A 140 18.89 -10.23 -3.02
C VAL A 140 17.65 -10.50 -2.16
N ARG A 141 17.28 -11.78 -2.00
CA ARG A 141 16.23 -12.21 -1.07
C ARG A 141 16.86 -12.61 0.25
N VAL A 142 16.50 -11.91 1.31
CA VAL A 142 16.90 -12.23 2.67
C VAL A 142 15.77 -13.05 3.31
N ASN A 143 15.92 -14.38 3.32
CA ASN A 143 14.96 -15.28 3.97
C ASN A 143 15.24 -15.33 5.47
N CYS A 144 14.36 -14.74 6.27
CA CYS A 144 14.52 -14.62 7.72
C CYS A 144 13.24 -14.98 8.51
N GLN A 145 12.39 -15.85 7.94
CA GLN A 145 11.11 -16.27 8.52
C GLN A 145 11.24 -16.78 9.95
N ASP A 146 12.18 -17.72 10.19
CA ASP A 146 12.38 -18.29 11.53
C ASP A 146 12.85 -17.24 12.56
N HIS A 147 13.62 -16.24 12.11
CA HIS A 147 14.05 -15.11 12.94
C HIS A 147 12.84 -14.31 13.46
N PHE A 148 11.93 -13.92 12.57
CA PHE A 148 10.73 -13.16 12.95
C PHE A 148 9.76 -13.97 13.81
N ILE A 149 9.54 -15.24 13.48
CA ILE A 149 8.69 -16.13 14.28
C ILE A 149 9.24 -16.26 15.70
N ASN A 150 10.55 -16.45 15.85
CA ASN A 150 11.19 -16.56 17.16
C ASN A 150 11.11 -15.23 17.95
N ALA A 151 11.29 -14.08 17.29
CA ALA A 151 11.16 -12.77 17.94
C ALA A 151 9.73 -12.47 18.41
N LEU A 152 8.72 -13.08 17.79
CA LEU A 152 7.30 -12.90 18.12
C LEU A 152 6.75 -13.95 19.08
N LYS A 153 7.58 -14.90 19.52
CA LYS A 153 7.15 -15.97 20.42
C LYS A 153 6.64 -15.41 21.75
N GLY A 154 5.42 -15.79 22.13
CA GLY A 154 4.76 -15.35 23.35
C GLY A 154 4.18 -13.92 23.28
N VAL A 155 4.27 -13.25 22.13
CA VAL A 155 3.76 -11.89 21.95
C VAL A 155 2.34 -11.93 21.38
N SER A 156 1.39 -11.36 22.12
CA SER A 156 -0.03 -11.30 21.73
C SER A 156 -0.58 -9.87 21.61
N ASP A 157 0.11 -8.88 22.15
CA ASP A 157 -0.30 -7.48 22.07
C ASP A 157 -0.01 -6.91 20.65
N PRO A 158 -0.99 -6.28 19.98
CA PRO A 158 -0.85 -5.79 18.61
C PRO A 158 0.26 -4.75 18.44
N GLU A 159 0.39 -3.82 19.37
CA GLU A 159 1.39 -2.76 19.27
C GLU A 159 2.81 -3.30 19.49
N GLN A 160 2.96 -4.29 20.40
CA GLN A 160 4.23 -4.98 20.58
C GLN A 160 4.61 -5.78 19.33
N LYS A 161 3.65 -6.49 18.69
CA LYS A 161 3.90 -7.18 17.42
C LYS A 161 4.42 -6.22 16.36
N ARG A 162 3.73 -5.09 16.12
CA ARG A 162 4.13 -4.06 15.16
C ARG A 162 5.52 -3.52 15.43
N LYS A 163 5.81 -3.23 16.71
CA LYS A 163 7.11 -2.70 17.13
C LYS A 163 8.24 -3.71 16.90
N ILE A 164 8.03 -4.98 17.28
CA ILE A 164 9.01 -6.04 17.08
C ILE A 164 9.26 -6.27 15.58
N ILE A 165 8.19 -6.45 14.79
CA ILE A 165 8.31 -6.67 13.36
C ILE A 165 9.05 -5.50 12.69
N GLY A 166 8.69 -4.27 13.00
CA GLY A 166 9.36 -3.08 12.46
C GLY A 166 10.83 -3.00 12.88
N THR A 167 11.15 -3.28 14.14
CA THR A 167 12.53 -3.24 14.66
C THR A 167 13.40 -4.33 14.04
N GLU A 168 12.90 -5.56 13.96
CA GLU A 168 13.65 -6.67 13.39
C GLU A 168 13.80 -6.53 11.87
N PHE A 169 12.76 -6.02 11.17
CA PHE A 169 12.87 -5.67 9.76
C PHE A 169 13.97 -4.64 9.50
N TYR A 170 14.01 -3.58 10.30
CA TYR A 170 15.03 -2.55 10.24
C TYR A 170 16.43 -3.14 10.40
N LYS A 171 16.66 -3.99 11.42
CA LYS A 171 17.96 -4.62 11.67
C LYS A 171 18.39 -5.51 10.49
N VAL A 172 17.52 -6.45 10.09
CA VAL A 172 17.82 -7.39 9.00
C VAL A 172 18.10 -6.66 7.69
N PHE A 173 17.30 -5.64 7.38
CA PHE A 173 17.46 -4.85 6.16
C PHE A 173 18.82 -4.13 6.15
N TRP A 174 19.16 -3.41 7.23
CA TRP A 174 20.42 -2.69 7.30
C TRP A 174 21.65 -3.59 7.41
N ASP A 175 21.52 -4.74 8.04
CA ASP A 175 22.60 -5.75 8.06
C ASP A 175 22.91 -6.27 6.65
N GLU A 176 21.89 -6.44 5.81
CA GLU A 176 22.11 -6.82 4.42
C GLU A 176 22.68 -5.66 3.59
N ILE A 177 22.18 -4.46 3.79
CA ILE A 177 22.73 -3.24 3.14
C ILE A 177 24.24 -3.10 3.44
N ARG A 178 24.67 -3.29 4.69
CA ARG A 178 26.10 -3.21 5.08
C ARG A 178 26.96 -4.20 4.30
N LYS A 179 26.45 -5.38 3.99
CA LYS A 179 27.18 -6.37 3.18
C LYS A 179 27.32 -5.95 1.71
N GLN A 180 26.35 -5.19 1.20
CA GLN A 180 26.29 -4.73 -0.18
C GLN A 180 26.94 -3.35 -0.38
N ALA A 181 27.24 -2.63 0.70
CA ALA A 181 27.59 -1.22 0.67
C ALA A 181 29.03 -0.99 0.16
N GLU A 182 29.14 -0.72 -1.11
CA GLU A 182 30.13 0.21 -1.65
C GLU A 182 29.47 1.62 -1.64
N LYS A 183 30.29 2.70 -1.57
CA LYS A 183 29.76 4.09 -1.63
C LYS A 183 28.89 4.30 -2.88
N GLY A 184 27.59 4.24 -2.73
CA GLY A 184 26.59 4.32 -3.79
C GLY A 184 25.39 5.17 -3.38
N PHE A 185 24.32 5.05 -4.10
CA PHE A 185 23.05 5.72 -3.81
C PHE A 185 22.08 4.76 -3.09
N PHE A 186 21.28 5.32 -2.20
CA PHE A 186 20.14 4.62 -1.63
C PHE A 186 18.85 5.10 -2.33
N ALA A 187 18.01 4.16 -2.78
CA ALA A 187 16.75 4.51 -3.45
C ALA A 187 15.54 4.14 -2.59
N GLN A 188 14.52 4.96 -2.67
CA GLN A 188 13.24 4.78 -1.98
C GLN A 188 12.06 4.98 -2.94
N GLY A 189 10.96 4.28 -2.68
CA GLY A 189 9.70 4.41 -3.42
C GLY A 189 8.80 5.51 -2.85
N THR A 190 9.34 6.62 -2.37
CA THR A 190 8.60 7.77 -1.85
C THR A 190 7.76 8.39 -2.95
N ILE A 191 6.47 8.66 -2.69
CA ILE A 191 5.54 9.31 -3.62
C ILE A 191 5.18 10.72 -3.13
N TYR A 192 4.53 11.52 -3.97
CA TYR A 192 4.24 12.93 -3.66
C TYR A 192 3.43 13.14 -2.37
N PRO A 193 2.38 12.36 -2.05
CA PRO A 193 1.67 12.45 -0.78
C PRO A 193 2.59 12.25 0.45
N ASP A 194 3.55 11.33 0.39
CA ASP A 194 4.51 11.11 1.48
C ASP A 194 5.39 12.34 1.73
N CYS A 195 5.72 13.08 0.64
CA CYS A 195 6.50 14.33 0.73
C CYS A 195 5.70 15.45 1.42
N ILE A 196 4.39 15.54 1.17
CA ILE A 196 3.50 16.52 1.79
C ILE A 196 3.30 16.19 3.27
N GLU A 197 2.99 14.95 3.59
CA GLU A 197 2.72 14.49 4.97
C GLU A 197 3.95 14.59 5.88
N SER A 198 5.15 14.43 5.33
CA SER A 198 6.39 14.53 6.11
C SER A 198 6.85 15.96 6.41
N GLY A 199 6.16 16.98 5.89
CA GLY A 199 6.38 18.40 6.19
C GLY A 199 7.80 18.88 5.96
N LYS A 200 8.08 19.60 4.87
CA LYS A 200 9.21 20.53 4.80
C LYS A 200 8.76 21.87 5.40
N GLY A 201 8.63 21.95 6.73
CA GLY A 201 8.23 23.17 7.42
C GLY A 201 7.83 22.90 8.87
N ASP A 202 7.77 23.95 9.70
CA ASP A 202 7.44 23.93 11.13
C ASP A 202 5.99 23.55 11.48
N ALA A 203 5.25 22.92 10.57
CA ALA A 203 3.93 22.35 10.86
C ALA A 203 4.09 21.03 11.60
N ASP A 204 3.42 20.90 12.73
CA ASP A 204 3.43 19.75 13.63
C ASP A 204 3.45 18.40 12.90
N LYS A 205 4.36 17.52 13.33
CA LYS A 205 4.52 16.15 12.89
C LYS A 205 3.24 15.34 13.13
N ILE A 206 2.30 15.36 12.20
CA ILE A 206 1.01 14.67 12.33
C ILE A 206 1.14 13.16 12.14
N LYS A 207 2.18 12.66 11.44
CA LYS A 207 2.47 11.22 11.35
C LYS A 207 3.96 10.95 11.18
N THR A 208 4.54 10.24 12.13
CA THR A 208 5.95 9.81 12.14
C THR A 208 6.21 8.54 11.33
N HIS A 209 5.28 8.08 10.52
CA HIS A 209 5.33 6.75 9.93
C HIS A 209 4.91 6.81 8.46
N HIS A 210 5.76 6.43 7.57
CA HIS A 210 5.61 5.42 6.56
C HIS A 210 6.70 5.36 5.48
N ASN A 211 7.60 6.35 5.27
CA ASN A 211 8.63 6.16 4.22
C ASN A 211 9.99 6.82 4.46
N LYS A 212 10.26 7.41 5.62
CA LYS A 212 11.65 7.78 5.95
C LYS A 212 12.29 6.67 6.77
N VAL A 213 12.91 5.72 6.09
CA VAL A 213 13.79 4.77 6.74
C VAL A 213 14.93 5.57 7.37
N LYS A 214 14.98 5.63 8.71
CA LYS A 214 16.07 6.30 9.40
C LYS A 214 17.36 5.55 9.09
N MET A 215 18.28 6.17 8.36
CA MET A 215 19.56 5.55 8.06
C MET A 215 20.39 5.43 9.33
N PRO A 216 21.07 4.28 9.57
CA PRO A 216 22.06 4.17 10.64
C PRO A 216 23.24 5.10 10.40
N ASP A 217 23.82 5.60 11.49
CA ASP A 217 24.96 6.56 11.41
C ASP A 217 26.25 5.93 10.83
N ASP A 218 26.31 4.60 10.79
CA ASP A 218 27.46 3.80 10.31
C ASP A 218 27.35 3.40 8.82
N VAL A 219 26.27 3.81 8.12
CA VAL A 219 26.07 3.54 6.69
C VAL A 219 26.07 4.86 5.93
N GLU A 220 27.07 5.03 5.05
CA GLU A 220 27.22 6.22 4.22
C GLU A 220 26.76 5.97 2.79
N PHE A 221 25.86 6.79 2.30
CA PHE A 221 25.49 6.88 0.90
C PHE A 221 25.89 8.25 0.31
N ILE A 222 26.05 8.28 -1.01
CA ILE A 222 26.30 9.54 -1.72
C ILE A 222 25.08 10.47 -1.56
N ASP A 223 23.89 9.92 -1.82
CA ASP A 223 22.62 10.64 -1.70
C ASP A 223 21.44 9.63 -1.73
N VAL A 224 20.25 10.13 -1.44
CA VAL A 224 18.98 9.39 -1.58
C VAL A 224 18.34 9.72 -2.93
N ILE A 225 17.83 8.69 -3.60
CA ILE A 225 17.12 8.79 -4.88
C ILE A 225 15.65 8.42 -4.66
N GLU A 226 14.75 9.32 -5.00
CA GLU A 226 13.30 9.17 -4.86
C GLU A 226 12.62 9.41 -6.22
N PRO A 227 12.64 8.43 -7.13
CA PRO A 227 12.23 8.63 -8.52
C PRO A 227 10.73 8.91 -8.70
N LEU A 228 9.92 8.68 -7.66
CA LEU A 228 8.46 8.83 -7.68
C LEU A 228 7.94 10.01 -6.87
N SER A 229 8.84 10.83 -6.30
CA SER A 229 8.48 11.89 -5.33
C SER A 229 7.58 13.01 -5.90
N SER A 230 7.42 13.08 -7.21
CA SER A 230 6.51 14.01 -7.90
C SER A 230 5.19 13.38 -8.35
N LEU A 231 4.99 12.08 -8.12
CA LEU A 231 3.82 11.34 -8.62
C LEU A 231 2.81 11.05 -7.53
N PHE A 232 1.53 11.13 -7.90
CA PHE A 232 0.43 10.56 -7.13
C PHE A 232 0.30 9.05 -7.37
N LYS A 233 -0.42 8.37 -6.49
CA LYS A 233 -0.56 6.90 -6.51
C LYS A 233 -1.07 6.34 -7.83
N ASP A 234 -2.04 7.01 -8.45
CA ASP A 234 -2.61 6.57 -9.72
C ASP A 234 -1.64 6.76 -10.88
N GLU A 235 -0.81 7.81 -10.83
CA GLU A 235 0.27 8.04 -11.79
C GLU A 235 1.37 6.99 -11.65
N VAL A 236 1.72 6.61 -10.42
CA VAL A 236 2.66 5.50 -10.15
C VAL A 236 2.15 4.20 -10.77
N ARG A 237 0.86 3.89 -10.65
CA ARG A 237 0.26 2.72 -11.29
C ARG A 237 0.34 2.79 -12.81
N ALA A 238 0.00 3.94 -13.40
CA ALA A 238 0.09 4.15 -14.84
C ALA A 238 1.53 3.97 -15.36
N VAL A 239 2.54 4.48 -14.64
CA VAL A 239 3.95 4.25 -14.92
C VAL A 239 4.29 2.76 -14.80
N GLY A 240 3.80 2.07 -13.77
CA GLY A 240 4.01 0.64 -13.57
C GLY A 240 3.53 -0.21 -14.74
N GLU A 241 2.33 0.05 -15.25
CA GLU A 241 1.78 -0.65 -16.42
C GLU A 241 2.64 -0.39 -17.68
N LYS A 242 3.06 0.85 -17.91
CA LYS A 242 3.94 1.20 -19.05
C LYS A 242 5.34 0.60 -18.93
N LEU A 243 5.82 0.33 -17.74
CA LEU A 243 7.07 -0.40 -17.49
C LEU A 243 6.94 -1.90 -17.74
N GLY A 244 5.72 -2.42 -17.94
CA GLY A 244 5.43 -3.84 -18.15
C GLY A 244 5.37 -4.64 -16.84
N ILE A 245 5.21 -3.97 -15.69
CA ILE A 245 4.98 -4.65 -14.42
C ILE A 245 3.60 -5.33 -14.46
N PRO A 246 3.47 -6.60 -14.05
CA PRO A 246 2.20 -7.29 -14.09
C PRO A 246 1.08 -6.55 -13.36
N HIS A 247 -0.11 -6.53 -13.96
CA HIS A 247 -1.30 -5.88 -13.42
C HIS A 247 -1.56 -6.25 -11.95
N GLU A 248 -1.35 -7.51 -11.59
CA GLU A 248 -1.51 -8.04 -10.23
C GLU A 248 -0.59 -7.35 -9.19
N LEU A 249 0.58 -6.87 -9.60
CA LEU A 249 1.48 -6.10 -8.73
C LEU A 249 1.13 -4.61 -8.72
N VAL A 250 0.77 -4.05 -9.87
CA VAL A 250 0.43 -2.62 -10.01
C VAL A 250 -0.87 -2.28 -9.26
N TRP A 251 -1.89 -3.13 -9.41
CA TRP A 251 -3.22 -2.93 -8.81
C TRP A 251 -3.45 -3.74 -7.54
N ARG A 252 -2.36 -4.19 -6.97
CA ARG A 252 -2.38 -4.91 -5.72
C ARG A 252 -3.09 -4.12 -4.62
N GLN A 253 -4.00 -4.80 -3.92
CA GLN A 253 -4.64 -4.23 -2.74
C GLN A 253 -3.62 -3.93 -1.63
N PRO A 254 -3.85 -2.91 -0.79
CA PRO A 254 -3.00 -2.61 0.34
C PRO A 254 -2.70 -3.85 1.18
N PHE A 255 -1.45 -3.96 1.62
CA PHE A 255 -1.01 -5.00 2.52
C PHE A 255 -0.21 -4.34 3.65
N PRO A 256 -0.53 -4.60 4.92
CA PRO A 256 0.09 -3.90 6.03
C PRO A 256 1.57 -4.25 6.15
N GLY A 257 2.38 -3.30 6.63
CA GLY A 257 3.82 -3.53 6.86
C GLY A 257 4.14 -4.75 7.73
N PRO A 258 3.40 -4.99 8.84
CA PRO A 258 3.56 -6.21 9.65
C PRO A 258 3.05 -7.50 8.97
N GLY A 259 2.52 -7.42 7.77
CA GLY A 259 2.03 -8.55 7.02
C GLY A 259 0.85 -9.25 7.70
N LEU A 260 0.85 -10.58 7.63
CA LEU A 260 -0.17 -11.42 8.28
C LEU A 260 -0.10 -11.36 9.81
N GLY A 261 0.95 -10.77 10.38
CA GLY A 261 1.10 -10.64 11.84
C GLY A 261 -0.04 -9.91 12.53
N VAL A 262 -0.67 -8.92 11.85
CA VAL A 262 -1.84 -8.18 12.37
C VAL A 262 -3.19 -8.80 11.95
N ARG A 263 -3.15 -9.98 11.33
CA ARG A 263 -4.34 -10.77 10.96
C ARG A 263 -4.42 -12.10 11.74
N ILE A 264 -3.47 -12.32 12.65
CA ILE A 264 -3.48 -13.43 13.62
C ILE A 264 -3.65 -12.83 15.00
N ILE A 265 -4.85 -12.92 15.56
CA ILE A 265 -5.13 -12.40 16.90
C ILE A 265 -4.44 -13.30 17.95
N GLY A 266 -3.74 -12.66 18.89
CA GLY A 266 -2.94 -13.36 19.88
C GLY A 266 -1.56 -13.79 19.37
N GLU A 267 -0.96 -14.83 19.95
CA GLU A 267 0.38 -15.29 19.60
C GLU A 267 0.46 -15.82 18.16
N ILE A 268 1.53 -15.44 17.46
CA ILE A 268 1.86 -15.89 16.10
C ILE A 268 2.70 -17.17 16.18
N THR A 269 2.26 -18.23 15.50
CA THR A 269 3.00 -19.47 15.33
C THR A 269 3.10 -19.85 13.87
N LYS A 270 4.05 -20.74 13.54
CA LYS A 270 4.24 -21.23 12.17
C LYS A 270 2.97 -21.88 11.61
N GLU A 271 2.29 -22.68 12.43
CA GLU A 271 1.04 -23.34 12.07
C GLU A 271 -0.07 -22.33 11.77
N LYS A 272 -0.21 -21.29 12.60
CA LYS A 272 -1.22 -20.25 12.39
C LYS A 272 -0.95 -19.44 11.12
N ILE A 273 0.33 -19.13 10.83
CA ILE A 273 0.72 -18.47 9.57
C ILE A 273 0.32 -19.34 8.39
N GLU A 274 0.64 -20.64 8.41
CA GLU A 274 0.31 -21.56 7.32
C GLU A 274 -1.21 -21.69 7.11
N VAL A 275 -1.99 -21.81 8.18
CA VAL A 275 -3.45 -21.85 8.14
C VAL A 275 -3.99 -20.56 7.50
N LEU A 276 -3.51 -19.39 7.95
CA LEU A 276 -3.99 -18.11 7.44
C LEU A 276 -3.57 -17.89 5.98
N GLN A 277 -2.35 -18.25 5.60
CA GLN A 277 -1.86 -18.18 4.22
C GLN A 277 -2.72 -19.03 3.28
N ASN A 278 -3.06 -20.23 3.69
CA ASN A 278 -3.90 -21.13 2.89
C ASN A 278 -5.34 -20.61 2.79
N ALA A 279 -5.93 -20.13 3.87
CA ALA A 279 -7.28 -19.57 3.87
C ALA A 279 -7.37 -18.31 3.02
N ASP A 280 -6.42 -17.38 3.16
CA ASP A 280 -6.36 -16.13 2.35
C ASP A 280 -6.15 -16.44 0.86
N TRP A 281 -5.35 -17.45 0.54
CA TRP A 281 -5.14 -17.89 -0.83
C TRP A 281 -6.45 -18.43 -1.46
N VAL A 282 -7.20 -19.29 -0.75
CA VAL A 282 -8.49 -19.81 -1.21
C VAL A 282 -9.49 -18.68 -1.44
N LEU A 283 -9.58 -17.72 -0.50
CA LEU A 283 -10.44 -16.55 -0.63
C LEU A 283 -10.09 -15.77 -1.91
N ARG A 284 -8.81 -15.44 -2.11
CA ARG A 284 -8.35 -14.66 -3.27
C ARG A 284 -8.60 -15.38 -4.59
N ASP A 285 -8.30 -16.66 -4.65
CA ASP A 285 -8.51 -17.49 -5.83
C ASP A 285 -10.00 -17.53 -6.23
N GLU A 286 -10.90 -17.68 -5.25
CA GLU A 286 -12.34 -17.72 -5.52
C GLU A 286 -12.89 -16.35 -5.93
N MET A 287 -12.39 -15.25 -5.31
CA MET A 287 -12.77 -13.89 -5.68
C MET A 287 -12.31 -13.56 -7.10
N ALA A 288 -11.09 -13.92 -7.47
CA ALA A 288 -10.54 -13.74 -8.82
C ALA A 288 -11.31 -14.51 -9.88
N LYS A 289 -11.61 -15.80 -9.62
CA LYS A 289 -12.41 -16.66 -10.53
C LYS A 289 -13.80 -16.09 -10.82
N ASN A 290 -14.40 -15.39 -9.88
CA ASN A 290 -15.70 -14.75 -10.06
C ASN A 290 -15.58 -13.29 -10.53
N GLY A 291 -14.37 -12.77 -10.76
CA GLY A 291 -14.13 -11.38 -11.17
C GLY A 291 -14.58 -10.32 -10.16
N TYR A 292 -14.81 -10.73 -8.90
CA TYR A 292 -15.39 -9.87 -7.86
C TYR A 292 -14.35 -9.00 -7.13
N GLU A 293 -13.10 -9.34 -7.22
CA GLU A 293 -11.98 -8.61 -6.57
C GLU A 293 -11.90 -7.12 -6.95
N LYS A 294 -12.30 -6.79 -8.19
CA LYS A 294 -12.30 -5.41 -8.73
C LYS A 294 -13.31 -4.48 -8.06
N ASN A 295 -14.31 -5.07 -7.39
CA ASN A 295 -15.37 -4.32 -6.71
C ASN A 295 -15.03 -4.01 -5.25
N LEU A 296 -13.86 -4.43 -4.78
CA LEU A 296 -13.47 -4.36 -3.38
C LEU A 296 -12.21 -3.52 -3.20
N ALA A 297 -12.24 -2.64 -2.22
CA ALA A 297 -11.06 -1.87 -1.84
C ALA A 297 -10.02 -2.76 -1.15
N GLN A 298 -10.47 -3.63 -0.26
CA GLN A 298 -9.63 -4.62 0.43
C GLN A 298 -10.45 -5.82 0.89
N PHE A 299 -9.86 -7.02 0.82
CA PHE A 299 -10.42 -8.24 1.40
C PHE A 299 -9.32 -9.21 1.82
N PHE A 300 -9.57 -9.95 2.90
CA PHE A 300 -8.59 -10.87 3.49
C PHE A 300 -9.23 -11.80 4.52
N CYS A 301 -8.47 -12.83 4.91
CA CYS A 301 -8.80 -13.69 6.04
C CYS A 301 -8.09 -13.23 7.31
N VAL A 302 -8.73 -13.51 8.46
CA VAL A 302 -8.22 -13.27 9.81
C VAL A 302 -8.35 -14.56 10.62
N LEU A 303 -7.37 -14.85 11.49
CA LEU A 303 -7.47 -15.87 12.53
C LEU A 303 -7.77 -15.20 13.88
N PRO A 304 -9.02 -15.23 14.38
CA PRO A 304 -9.39 -14.58 15.65
C PRO A 304 -8.84 -15.25 16.90
N GLY A 305 -8.10 -16.36 16.77
CA GLY A 305 -7.58 -17.10 17.92
C GLY A 305 -8.66 -17.92 18.66
N VAL A 306 -9.78 -18.19 18.01
CA VAL A 306 -10.91 -18.96 18.57
C VAL A 306 -11.01 -20.33 17.91
N ASN A 307 -11.05 -21.37 18.73
CA ASN A 307 -11.35 -22.73 18.27
C ASN A 307 -12.82 -23.05 18.47
N THR A 308 -13.39 -23.78 17.52
CA THR A 308 -14.80 -24.18 17.54
C THR A 308 -14.95 -25.67 17.34
N VAL A 309 -16.08 -26.18 17.82
CA VAL A 309 -16.46 -27.59 17.58
C VAL A 309 -16.98 -27.75 16.16
N GLY A 310 -16.47 -28.77 15.46
CA GLY A 310 -16.94 -29.20 14.15
C GLY A 310 -17.14 -30.71 14.10
N VAL A 311 -17.67 -31.18 12.99
CA VAL A 311 -17.80 -32.59 12.66
C VAL A 311 -17.23 -32.79 11.26
N MET A 312 -16.25 -33.67 11.12
CA MET A 312 -15.66 -34.06 9.84
C MET A 312 -15.73 -35.59 9.72
N GLY A 313 -16.58 -36.07 8.79
CA GLY A 313 -16.95 -37.46 8.75
C GLY A 313 -17.63 -37.86 10.08
N ASP A 314 -17.19 -38.96 10.69
CA ASP A 314 -17.72 -39.46 11.95
C ASP A 314 -16.99 -38.95 13.19
N HIS A 315 -16.04 -37.99 13.02
CA HIS A 315 -15.21 -37.49 14.09
C HIS A 315 -15.54 -36.04 14.47
N ARG A 316 -15.58 -35.79 15.78
CA ARG A 316 -15.68 -34.44 16.31
C ARG A 316 -14.32 -33.77 16.23
N THR A 317 -14.27 -32.55 15.71
CA THR A 317 -13.06 -31.71 15.63
C THR A 317 -13.16 -30.51 16.55
N TYR A 318 -11.99 -29.95 16.91
CA TYR A 318 -11.89 -28.71 17.65
C TYR A 318 -10.78 -27.87 17.02
N ASP A 319 -11.17 -27.09 16.00
CA ASP A 319 -10.26 -26.42 15.08
C ASP A 319 -10.53 -24.93 15.00
N ASN A 320 -9.66 -24.21 14.26
CA ASN A 320 -9.74 -22.77 14.13
C ASN A 320 -11.00 -22.30 13.42
N LEU A 321 -11.49 -21.14 13.85
CA LEU A 321 -12.41 -20.30 13.12
C LEU A 321 -11.61 -19.33 12.25
N VAL A 322 -12.00 -19.16 11.01
CA VAL A 322 -11.50 -18.14 10.08
C VAL A 322 -12.56 -17.07 9.89
N ALA A 323 -12.20 -15.78 10.07
CA ALA A 323 -13.06 -14.67 9.73
C ALA A 323 -12.64 -14.09 8.37
N ILE A 324 -13.63 -13.76 7.53
CA ILE A 324 -13.43 -13.01 6.28
C ILE A 324 -13.76 -11.55 6.55
N ARG A 325 -12.86 -10.65 6.19
CA ARG A 325 -13.07 -9.22 6.16
C ARG A 325 -13.02 -8.74 4.72
N ALA A 326 -14.05 -8.01 4.27
CA ALA A 326 -14.04 -7.36 2.96
C ALA A 326 -14.76 -6.01 3.06
N VAL A 327 -14.15 -4.98 2.48
CA VAL A 327 -14.62 -3.60 2.58
C VAL A 327 -14.65 -2.90 1.23
N THR A 328 -15.61 -1.96 1.12
CA THR A 328 -15.68 -0.95 0.07
C THR A 328 -15.41 0.41 0.70
N THR A 329 -14.61 1.22 0.06
CA THR A 329 -14.27 2.58 0.52
C THR A 329 -13.62 3.36 -0.62
N ASP A 330 -13.70 4.68 -0.55
CA ASP A 330 -13.03 5.57 -1.48
C ASP A 330 -11.72 6.11 -0.92
N ASP A 331 -11.63 6.34 0.39
CA ASP A 331 -10.52 7.07 1.03
C ASP A 331 -9.91 6.36 2.26
N PHE A 332 -10.42 5.19 2.64
CA PHE A 332 -10.06 4.46 3.87
C PHE A 332 -10.31 5.21 5.19
N MET A 333 -10.82 6.42 5.17
CA MET A 333 -11.25 7.12 6.40
C MET A 333 -12.53 6.51 6.93
N THR A 334 -13.49 6.30 6.05
CA THR A 334 -14.71 5.52 6.31
C THR A 334 -14.74 4.31 5.39
N ALA A 335 -15.33 3.22 5.83
CA ALA A 335 -15.50 2.01 5.02
C ALA A 335 -16.77 1.28 5.39
N ASP A 336 -17.47 0.74 4.41
CA ASP A 336 -18.56 -0.19 4.64
C ASP A 336 -18.11 -1.63 4.37
N TRP A 337 -18.74 -2.61 5.03
CA TRP A 337 -18.51 -4.00 4.70
C TRP A 337 -19.07 -4.32 3.30
N ALA A 338 -18.34 -5.08 2.52
CA ALA A 338 -18.73 -5.41 1.17
C ALA A 338 -19.86 -6.45 1.16
N LYS A 339 -20.86 -6.25 0.33
CA LYS A 339 -21.99 -7.18 0.18
C LYS A 339 -21.65 -8.25 -0.85
N ILE A 340 -20.72 -9.14 -0.49
CA ILE A 340 -20.34 -10.28 -1.36
C ILE A 340 -21.55 -11.20 -1.57
N PRO A 341 -21.82 -11.63 -2.81
CA PRO A 341 -22.91 -12.57 -3.09
C PRO A 341 -22.79 -13.86 -2.25
N TYR A 342 -23.91 -14.31 -1.71
CA TYR A 342 -23.94 -15.48 -0.80
C TYR A 342 -23.44 -16.77 -1.45
N ASP A 343 -23.61 -16.94 -2.75
CA ASP A 343 -23.09 -18.09 -3.50
C ASP A 343 -21.56 -18.08 -3.56
N ILE A 344 -20.93 -16.91 -3.66
CA ILE A 344 -19.47 -16.77 -3.57
C ILE A 344 -19.00 -17.07 -2.14
N LEU A 345 -19.65 -16.48 -1.13
CA LEU A 345 -19.33 -16.76 0.28
C LEU A 345 -19.48 -18.24 0.62
N ALA A 346 -20.52 -18.89 0.10
CA ALA A 346 -20.72 -20.34 0.29
C ALA A 346 -19.60 -21.16 -0.33
N LYS A 347 -19.15 -20.82 -1.56
CA LYS A 347 -18.02 -21.50 -2.22
C LYS A 347 -16.73 -21.29 -1.43
N VAL A 348 -16.43 -20.04 -1.03
CA VAL A 348 -15.24 -19.71 -0.22
C VAL A 348 -15.24 -20.51 1.09
N SER A 349 -16.36 -20.51 1.81
CA SER A 349 -16.50 -21.24 3.07
C SER A 349 -16.29 -22.75 2.89
N ASN A 350 -16.93 -23.35 1.89
CA ASN A 350 -16.77 -24.77 1.59
C ASN A 350 -15.32 -25.11 1.20
N ARG A 351 -14.69 -24.29 0.39
CA ARG A 351 -13.29 -24.51 -0.01
C ARG A 351 -12.35 -24.38 1.17
N ILE A 352 -12.48 -23.33 1.99
CA ILE A 352 -11.62 -23.14 3.17
C ILE A 352 -11.73 -24.34 4.12
N THR A 353 -12.95 -24.78 4.46
CA THR A 353 -13.13 -25.89 5.40
C THR A 353 -12.69 -27.25 4.85
N ASN A 354 -12.65 -27.44 3.52
CA ASN A 354 -12.21 -28.69 2.90
C ASN A 354 -10.74 -28.71 2.51
N GLU A 355 -10.18 -27.57 2.09
CA GLU A 355 -8.81 -27.47 1.56
C GLU A 355 -7.78 -27.06 2.62
N VAL A 356 -8.22 -26.32 3.68
CA VAL A 356 -7.34 -25.81 4.72
C VAL A 356 -7.43 -26.67 5.99
N LYS A 357 -6.34 -27.33 6.32
CA LYS A 357 -6.27 -28.15 7.55
C LYS A 357 -6.47 -27.28 8.79
N HIS A 358 -7.07 -27.85 9.83
CA HIS A 358 -7.29 -27.20 11.12
C HIS A 358 -8.22 -25.97 11.06
N VAL A 359 -9.17 -25.97 10.10
CA VAL A 359 -10.24 -24.97 10.01
C VAL A 359 -11.58 -25.71 9.85
N ASN A 360 -12.53 -25.44 10.74
CA ASN A 360 -13.86 -26.05 10.68
C ASN A 360 -15.00 -25.03 10.63
N ARG A 361 -14.70 -23.73 10.63
CA ARG A 361 -15.72 -22.68 10.60
C ARG A 361 -15.22 -21.41 9.90
N VAL A 362 -16.09 -20.82 9.09
CA VAL A 362 -15.86 -19.52 8.45
C VAL A 362 -16.98 -18.57 8.87
N VAL A 363 -16.62 -17.34 9.22
CA VAL A 363 -17.55 -16.24 9.52
C VAL A 363 -17.23 -15.02 8.65
N TYR A 364 -18.20 -14.12 8.49
CA TYR A 364 -18.05 -12.90 7.72
C TYR A 364 -18.22 -11.69 8.64
N ASP A 365 -17.26 -10.77 8.64
CA ASP A 365 -17.30 -9.53 9.40
C ASP A 365 -18.12 -8.46 8.66
N ILE A 366 -19.28 -8.10 9.22
CA ILE A 366 -20.24 -7.14 8.68
C ILE A 366 -20.18 -5.77 9.38
N THR A 367 -19.04 -5.43 9.96
CA THR A 367 -18.87 -4.19 10.73
C THR A 367 -18.33 -3.07 9.83
N SER A 368 -18.97 -1.91 9.85
CA SER A 368 -18.50 -0.71 9.13
C SER A 368 -17.38 -0.01 9.91
N LYS A 369 -16.61 0.83 9.24
CA LYS A 369 -15.64 1.74 9.85
C LYS A 369 -16.14 3.20 9.76
N PRO A 370 -16.37 3.90 10.85
CA PRO A 370 -16.40 3.42 12.23
C PRO A 370 -17.60 2.50 12.51
N PRO A 371 -17.71 1.76 13.64
CA PRO A 371 -16.78 1.75 14.78
C PRO A 371 -15.59 0.79 14.63
N GLY A 372 -15.66 -0.15 13.70
CA GLY A 372 -14.52 -1.06 13.45
C GLY A 372 -13.38 -0.36 12.71
N THR A 373 -12.27 -1.09 12.55
CA THR A 373 -11.17 -0.72 11.66
C THR A 373 -11.18 -1.61 10.41
N VAL A 374 -10.34 -1.34 9.41
CA VAL A 374 -10.19 -2.24 8.26
C VAL A 374 -9.44 -3.49 8.68
N GLU A 375 -8.21 -3.35 9.19
CA GLU A 375 -7.47 -4.45 9.81
C GLU A 375 -8.00 -4.71 11.24
N TRP A 376 -7.86 -5.92 11.74
CA TRP A 376 -8.38 -6.29 13.09
C TRP A 376 -7.40 -5.97 14.22
N GLU A 377 -6.09 -5.88 13.93
CA GLU A 377 -5.04 -5.43 14.84
C GLU A 377 -4.23 -4.27 14.29
#